data_95ae68879a4f50b7f88627fda8caed14
#
_entry.id   95ae68879a4f50b7f88627fda8caed14
#
_cell.length_a   1.000
_cell.length_b   1.000
_cell.length_c   1.000
_cell.angle_alpha   90.00
_cell.angle_beta   90.00
_cell.angle_gamma   90.00
#
_symmetry.space_group_name_H-M   'P 1'
#
loop_
_entity.id
_entity.type
_entity.pdbx_description
1 polymer ?
#
loop_
_entity_poly.entity_id
_entity_poly.type
_entity_poly.pdbx_seq_one_letter_code
_entity_poly.pdbx_strand_id
1 'polypeptide(L)'
;CMGPKCPFYRSCFYYRARQEWESADIVVANHALFFTDLGMRCASESAGALLPNYGAVLLDEAHTLENNAAEYLGLHLSRLGLIATLNRLYHHESSRGLLMRRGAPPELRGLVAETRDEAYGFFTPYENLLRDRNENALEIRDSSRFPDRLSPKLAELHSRLSAYLEEEEDASFRAELEAQLTRCREFVNGIEEFTRRTLPDAVYYAEEERGSVNLHAAPLNVAELLGEILFNRDFPVI
;
A
#
# COMPACT_ATOMS: atom_id res chain seq x y z
N CYS A 1 -12.49 -1.42 -7.32
CA CYS A 1 -13.67 -0.74 -7.85
C CYS A 1 -13.55 -0.59 -9.36
N MET A 2 -14.61 -0.86 -10.12
CA MET A 2 -14.54 -0.91 -11.61
C MET A 2 -14.66 0.46 -12.29
N GLY A 3 -14.74 1.55 -11.53
CA GLY A 3 -14.89 2.88 -12.12
C GLY A 3 -16.15 3.02 -12.98
N PRO A 4 -16.10 3.84 -14.02
CA PRO A 4 -17.22 4.05 -14.95
C PRO A 4 -17.75 2.80 -15.63
N LYS A 5 -16.96 1.71 -15.67
CA LYS A 5 -17.35 0.40 -16.22
C LYS A 5 -18.22 -0.43 -15.26
N CYS A 6 -18.45 0.03 -14.02
CA CYS A 6 -19.28 -0.66 -13.06
C CYS A 6 -20.77 -0.58 -13.47
N PRO A 7 -21.53 -1.69 -13.49
CA PRO A 7 -22.96 -1.65 -13.79
C PRO A 7 -23.77 -0.76 -12.84
N PHE A 8 -23.27 -0.61 -11.61
CA PHE A 8 -23.91 0.20 -10.55
C PHE A 8 -23.30 1.62 -10.45
N TYR A 9 -22.47 2.05 -11.40
CA TYR A 9 -21.75 3.32 -11.32
C TYR A 9 -22.66 4.52 -11.04
N ARG A 10 -23.80 4.62 -11.76
CA ARG A 10 -24.76 5.73 -11.63
C ARG A 10 -25.52 5.75 -10.29
N SER A 11 -25.71 4.58 -9.65
CA SER A 11 -26.40 4.43 -8.36
C SER A 11 -25.43 4.26 -7.20
N CYS A 12 -24.14 4.25 -7.43
CA CYS A 12 -23.12 4.03 -6.43
C CYS A 12 -22.93 5.27 -5.55
N PHE A 13 -23.19 5.13 -4.24
CA PHE A 13 -23.02 6.23 -3.26
C PHE A 13 -21.58 6.76 -3.24
N TYR A 14 -20.59 5.90 -3.38
CA TYR A 14 -19.17 6.29 -3.43
C TYR A 14 -18.88 7.22 -4.62
N TYR A 15 -19.34 6.87 -5.83
CA TYR A 15 -19.12 7.70 -7.01
C TYR A 15 -19.91 8.99 -6.98
N ARG A 16 -21.13 8.96 -6.45
CA ARG A 16 -21.93 10.18 -6.27
C ARG A 16 -21.22 11.15 -5.33
N ALA A 17 -20.74 10.68 -4.18
CA ALA A 17 -19.97 11.50 -3.26
C ALA A 17 -18.71 12.09 -3.92
N ARG A 18 -17.98 11.29 -4.70
CA ARG A 18 -16.80 11.79 -5.44
C ARG A 18 -17.16 12.85 -6.49
N GLN A 19 -18.27 12.70 -7.19
CA GLN A 19 -18.73 13.70 -8.16
C GLN A 19 -19.12 15.01 -7.46
N GLU A 20 -19.69 14.94 -6.26
CA GLU A 20 -20.00 16.12 -5.45
C GLU A 20 -18.74 16.88 -5.03
N TRP A 21 -17.59 16.18 -4.80
CA TRP A 21 -16.33 16.84 -4.48
C TRP A 21 -15.83 17.74 -5.60
N GLU A 22 -16.00 17.34 -6.86
CA GLU A 22 -15.52 18.12 -8.03
C GLU A 22 -16.24 19.48 -8.17
N SER A 23 -17.43 19.60 -7.60
CA SER A 23 -18.25 20.83 -7.65
C SER A 23 -18.35 21.54 -6.30
N ALA A 24 -17.73 21.02 -5.27
CA ALA A 24 -17.80 21.58 -3.92
C ALA A 24 -16.83 22.76 -3.77
N ASP A 25 -17.28 23.83 -3.12
CA ASP A 25 -16.45 24.97 -2.74
C ASP A 25 -15.52 24.61 -1.58
N ILE A 26 -15.92 23.70 -0.71
CA ILE A 26 -15.17 23.22 0.45
C ILE A 26 -15.31 21.70 0.55
N VAL A 27 -14.18 21.01 0.70
CA VAL A 27 -14.12 19.57 0.97
C VAL A 27 -13.50 19.35 2.35
N VAL A 28 -14.21 18.64 3.23
CA VAL A 28 -13.72 18.25 4.55
C VAL A 28 -13.21 16.83 4.46
N ALA A 29 -11.92 16.63 4.74
CA ALA A 29 -11.25 15.34 4.71
C ALA A 29 -10.53 15.09 6.03
N ASN A 30 -10.37 13.82 6.42
CA ASN A 30 -9.48 13.50 7.53
C ASN A 30 -8.01 13.53 7.08
N HIS A 31 -7.09 13.62 8.03
CA HIS A 31 -5.65 13.66 7.76
C HIS A 31 -5.17 12.46 6.95
N ALA A 32 -5.69 11.26 7.22
CA ALA A 32 -5.36 10.05 6.48
C ALA A 32 -5.59 10.20 4.97
N LEU A 33 -6.79 10.66 4.59
CA LEU A 33 -7.14 10.87 3.18
C LEU A 33 -6.29 11.99 2.56
N PHE A 34 -6.08 13.08 3.30
CA PHE A 34 -5.30 14.23 2.84
C PHE A 34 -3.84 13.84 2.58
N PHE A 35 -3.16 13.20 3.54
CA PHE A 35 -1.76 12.80 3.36
C PHE A 35 -1.58 11.68 2.35
N THR A 36 -2.56 10.77 2.22
CA THR A 36 -2.53 9.77 1.14
C THR A 36 -2.61 10.45 -0.23
N ASP A 37 -3.50 11.43 -0.41
CA ASP A 37 -3.60 12.22 -1.64
C ASP A 37 -2.31 13.00 -1.92
N LEU A 38 -1.76 13.65 -0.91
CA LEU A 38 -0.52 14.42 -1.00
C LEU A 38 0.66 13.52 -1.42
N GLY A 39 0.81 12.36 -0.80
CA GLY A 39 1.82 11.37 -1.16
C GLY A 39 1.68 10.87 -2.61
N MET A 40 0.45 10.60 -3.06
CA MET A 40 0.19 10.21 -4.46
C MET A 40 0.56 11.32 -5.45
N ARG A 41 0.24 12.58 -5.14
CA ARG A 41 0.62 13.74 -5.98
C ARG A 41 2.14 13.93 -6.08
N CYS A 42 2.87 13.58 -5.02
CA CYS A 42 4.34 13.66 -5.02
C CYS A 42 5.00 12.50 -5.76
N ALA A 43 4.42 11.30 -5.70
CA ALA A 43 5.00 10.10 -6.31
C ALA A 43 4.95 10.14 -7.85
N SER A 44 3.94 10.75 -8.45
CA SER A 44 3.82 10.90 -9.91
C SER A 44 2.78 11.95 -10.26
N GLU A 45 3.11 12.87 -11.16
CA GLU A 45 2.13 13.80 -11.76
C GLU A 45 1.02 13.06 -12.54
N SER A 46 1.26 11.80 -12.91
CA SER A 46 0.31 10.93 -13.61
C SER A 46 -0.52 10.05 -12.67
N ALA A 47 -0.14 9.93 -11.39
CA ALA A 47 -0.94 9.21 -10.41
C ALA A 47 -2.20 10.03 -10.13
N GLY A 48 -3.35 9.47 -10.43
CA GLY A 48 -4.64 10.16 -10.23
C GLY A 48 -4.80 10.57 -8.76
N ALA A 49 -5.03 11.85 -8.53
CA ALA A 49 -5.31 12.40 -7.21
C ALA A 49 -6.60 11.80 -6.61
N LEU A 50 -6.62 11.63 -5.29
CA LEU A 50 -7.84 11.20 -4.57
C LEU A 50 -8.80 12.36 -4.36
N LEU A 51 -8.26 13.53 -4.01
CA LEU A 51 -9.02 14.77 -3.83
C LEU A 51 -9.02 15.59 -5.12
N PRO A 52 -10.05 16.42 -5.37
CA PRO A 52 -10.00 17.40 -6.46
C PRO A 52 -8.85 18.40 -6.26
N ASN A 53 -8.60 19.23 -7.27
CA ASN A 53 -7.62 20.30 -7.10
C ASN A 53 -8.16 21.34 -6.11
N TYR A 54 -7.31 21.76 -5.19
CA TYR A 54 -7.63 22.74 -4.16
C TYR A 54 -6.69 23.95 -4.25
N GLY A 55 -7.21 25.12 -3.94
CA GLY A 55 -6.47 26.40 -3.94
C GLY A 55 -6.12 26.89 -2.55
N ALA A 56 -6.51 26.19 -1.50
CA ALA A 56 -6.15 26.46 -0.11
C ALA A 56 -6.30 25.21 0.73
N VAL A 57 -5.55 25.08 1.81
CA VAL A 57 -5.66 24.01 2.80
C VAL A 57 -5.81 24.61 4.19
N LEU A 58 -6.81 24.17 4.94
CA LEU A 58 -6.98 24.53 6.34
C LEU A 58 -6.83 23.25 7.17
N LEU A 59 -5.84 23.27 8.06
CA LEU A 59 -5.46 22.13 8.89
C LEU A 59 -6.01 22.33 10.31
N ASP A 60 -7.01 21.53 10.66
CA ASP A 60 -7.47 21.44 12.05
C ASP A 60 -6.57 20.51 12.86
N GLU A 61 -6.50 20.71 14.18
CA GLU A 61 -5.66 19.91 15.07
C GLU A 61 -4.19 19.83 14.61
N ALA A 62 -3.61 20.97 14.23
CA ALA A 62 -2.27 21.05 13.65
C ALA A 62 -1.15 20.40 14.51
N HIS A 63 -1.38 20.23 15.82
CA HIS A 63 -0.45 19.52 16.71
C HIS A 63 -0.30 18.03 16.39
N THR A 64 -1.22 17.43 15.63
CA THR A 64 -1.15 16.02 15.20
C THR A 64 -0.49 15.86 13.83
N LEU A 65 -0.20 16.96 13.16
CA LEU A 65 0.23 16.99 11.76
C LEU A 65 1.52 16.20 11.53
N GLU A 66 2.51 16.40 12.40
CA GLU A 66 3.81 15.74 12.31
C GLU A 66 3.67 14.22 12.43
N ASN A 67 2.89 13.76 13.40
CA ASN A 67 2.67 12.32 13.60
C ASN A 67 1.91 11.71 12.41
N ASN A 68 0.84 12.37 11.96
CA ASN A 68 0.08 11.90 10.81
C ASN A 68 0.93 11.88 9.53
N ALA A 69 1.73 12.93 9.30
CA ALA A 69 2.62 12.98 8.14
C ALA A 69 3.68 11.87 8.18
N ALA A 70 4.30 11.63 9.33
CA ALA A 70 5.26 10.53 9.50
C ALA A 70 4.63 9.16 9.21
N GLU A 71 3.38 8.94 9.61
CA GLU A 71 2.65 7.71 9.38
C GLU A 71 2.29 7.51 7.90
N TYR A 72 1.73 8.54 7.24
CA TYR A 72 1.18 8.41 5.89
C TYR A 72 2.17 8.69 4.75
N LEU A 73 3.26 9.41 5.03
CA LEU A 73 4.33 9.69 4.06
C LEU A 73 5.53 8.75 4.22
N GLY A 74 5.56 7.96 5.29
CA GLY A 74 6.53 6.90 5.51
C GLY A 74 6.19 5.61 4.79
N LEU A 75 7.09 4.64 4.88
CA LEU A 75 6.87 3.27 4.40
C LEU A 75 6.12 2.46 5.46
N HIS A 76 5.09 1.74 5.02
CA HIS A 76 4.36 0.79 5.84
C HIS A 76 4.13 -0.53 5.10
N LEU A 77 4.74 -1.60 5.58
CA LEU A 77 4.59 -2.96 5.06
C LEU A 77 3.85 -3.83 6.06
N SER A 78 2.59 -4.12 5.78
CA SER A 78 1.78 -4.96 6.65
C SER A 78 1.80 -6.42 6.21
N ARG A 79 2.23 -7.34 7.09
CA ARG A 79 2.13 -8.79 6.85
C ARG A 79 0.68 -9.19 6.56
N LEU A 80 -0.27 -8.74 7.36
CA LEU A 80 -1.69 -9.06 7.14
C LEU A 80 -2.19 -8.53 5.80
N GLY A 81 -1.77 -7.33 5.40
CA GLY A 81 -2.13 -6.72 4.11
C GLY A 81 -1.63 -7.55 2.93
N LEU A 82 -0.38 -8.02 2.98
CA LEU A 82 0.19 -8.89 1.97
C LEU A 82 -0.52 -10.24 1.91
N ILE A 83 -0.69 -10.91 3.04
CA ILE A 83 -1.40 -12.20 3.11
C ILE A 83 -2.84 -12.08 2.62
N ALA A 84 -3.54 -10.98 2.95
CA ALA A 84 -4.90 -10.73 2.44
C ALA A 84 -4.92 -10.56 0.91
N THR A 85 -3.91 -9.88 0.34
CA THR A 85 -3.75 -9.73 -1.12
C THR A 85 -3.54 -11.09 -1.80
N LEU A 86 -2.64 -11.92 -1.27
CA LEU A 86 -2.36 -13.25 -1.79
C LEU A 86 -3.57 -14.19 -1.64
N ASN A 87 -4.27 -14.14 -0.50
CA ASN A 87 -5.49 -14.93 -0.27
C ASN A 87 -6.63 -14.50 -1.20
N ARG A 88 -6.70 -13.24 -1.59
CA ARG A 88 -7.68 -12.76 -2.57
C ARG A 88 -7.41 -13.30 -3.96
N LEU A 89 -6.13 -13.49 -4.32
CA LEU A 89 -5.74 -14.21 -5.54
C LEU A 89 -6.09 -15.70 -5.43
N TYR A 90 -5.60 -16.36 -4.40
CA TYR A 90 -5.86 -17.78 -4.14
C TYR A 90 -5.66 -18.15 -2.67
N HIS A 91 -6.72 -18.64 -2.03
CA HIS A 91 -6.67 -19.18 -0.68
C HIS A 91 -6.67 -20.71 -0.74
N HIS A 92 -5.53 -21.31 -0.43
CA HIS A 92 -5.28 -22.75 -0.58
C HIS A 92 -6.29 -23.62 0.19
N GLU A 93 -6.50 -23.38 1.49
CA GLU A 93 -7.33 -24.20 2.37
C GLU A 93 -8.81 -24.21 1.96
N SER A 94 -9.34 -23.04 1.57
CA SER A 94 -10.75 -22.92 1.18
C SER A 94 -10.97 -23.12 -0.32
N SER A 95 -9.91 -23.27 -1.11
CA SER A 95 -9.95 -23.32 -2.57
C SER A 95 -10.78 -22.18 -3.19
N ARG A 96 -10.60 -20.95 -2.66
CA ARG A 96 -11.31 -19.74 -3.09
C ARG A 96 -10.33 -18.69 -3.59
N GLY A 97 -10.85 -17.70 -4.29
CA GLY A 97 -10.09 -16.56 -4.80
C GLY A 97 -10.34 -16.27 -6.27
N LEU A 98 -9.74 -15.20 -6.76
CA LEU A 98 -9.91 -14.75 -8.15
C LEU A 98 -9.52 -15.83 -9.15
N LEU A 99 -8.37 -16.49 -8.94
CA LEU A 99 -7.84 -17.50 -9.84
C LEU A 99 -8.72 -18.77 -9.91
N MET A 100 -9.51 -19.06 -8.87
CA MET A 100 -10.46 -20.18 -8.91
C MET A 100 -11.69 -19.84 -9.74
N ARG A 101 -12.15 -18.59 -9.77
CA ARG A 101 -13.35 -18.18 -10.52
C ARG A 101 -13.22 -18.39 -12.03
N ARG A 102 -12.00 -18.37 -12.55
CA ARG A 102 -11.68 -18.49 -13.99
C ARG A 102 -10.93 -19.78 -14.33
N GLY A 103 -10.76 -20.69 -13.38
CA GLY A 103 -10.06 -21.94 -13.62
C GLY A 103 -8.60 -21.74 -14.02
N ALA A 104 -7.91 -20.73 -13.44
CA ALA A 104 -6.52 -20.45 -13.73
C ALA A 104 -5.63 -21.70 -13.58
N PRO A 105 -4.52 -21.80 -14.33
CA PRO A 105 -3.63 -22.97 -14.29
C PRO A 105 -3.20 -23.32 -12.87
N PRO A 106 -3.07 -24.63 -12.54
CA PRO A 106 -2.61 -25.08 -11.22
C PRO A 106 -1.27 -24.50 -10.82
N GLU A 107 -0.37 -24.29 -11.79
CA GLU A 107 0.98 -23.73 -11.59
C GLU A 107 0.89 -22.30 -11.06
N LEU A 108 -0.05 -21.50 -11.58
CA LEU A 108 -0.23 -20.12 -11.14
C LEU A 108 -0.79 -20.06 -9.70
N ARG A 109 -1.70 -20.99 -9.37
CA ARG A 109 -2.22 -21.12 -8.00
C ARG A 109 -1.15 -21.62 -7.03
N GLY A 110 -0.30 -22.56 -7.48
CA GLY A 110 0.88 -23.03 -6.74
C GLY A 110 1.84 -21.89 -6.43
N LEU A 111 2.13 -21.04 -7.43
CA LEU A 111 3.00 -19.88 -7.26
C LEU A 111 2.47 -18.88 -6.20
N VAL A 112 1.15 -18.66 -6.13
CA VAL A 112 0.55 -17.84 -5.06
C VAL A 112 0.77 -18.46 -3.68
N ALA A 113 0.61 -19.80 -3.56
CA ALA A 113 0.85 -20.50 -2.30
C ALA A 113 2.32 -20.41 -1.86
N GLU A 114 3.26 -20.65 -2.78
CA GLU A 114 4.70 -20.51 -2.52
C GLU A 114 5.06 -19.06 -2.11
N THR A 115 4.51 -18.07 -2.81
CA THR A 115 4.73 -16.65 -2.47
C THR A 115 4.23 -16.31 -1.06
N ARG A 116 3.12 -16.92 -0.64
CA ARG A 116 2.60 -16.77 0.72
C ARG A 116 3.54 -17.38 1.76
N ASP A 117 4.11 -18.54 1.48
CA ASP A 117 5.07 -19.18 2.39
C ASP A 117 6.35 -18.33 2.52
N GLU A 118 6.85 -17.76 1.41
CA GLU A 118 7.96 -16.80 1.44
C GLU A 118 7.58 -15.51 2.19
N ALA A 119 6.32 -15.06 2.12
CA ALA A 119 5.87 -13.90 2.90
C ALA A 119 5.94 -14.18 4.41
N TYR A 120 5.49 -15.35 4.86
CA TYR A 120 5.67 -15.74 6.27
C TYR A 120 7.17 -15.84 6.62
N GLY A 121 7.97 -16.46 5.77
CA GLY A 121 9.42 -16.57 5.96
C GLY A 121 10.12 -15.22 6.10
N PHE A 122 9.68 -14.22 5.33
CA PHE A 122 10.24 -12.87 5.38
C PHE A 122 9.93 -12.13 6.69
N PHE A 123 8.70 -12.21 7.21
CA PHE A 123 8.30 -11.51 8.43
C PHE A 123 8.68 -12.24 9.73
N THR A 124 8.83 -13.57 9.70
CA THR A 124 9.14 -14.38 10.89
C THR A 124 10.41 -13.95 11.66
N PRO A 125 11.54 -13.61 11.01
CA PRO A 125 12.71 -13.16 11.73
C PRO A 125 12.49 -11.88 12.55
N TYR A 126 11.69 -10.95 12.05
CA TYR A 126 11.32 -9.72 12.77
C TYR A 126 10.40 -10.01 13.95
N GLU A 127 9.43 -10.92 13.76
CA GLU A 127 8.56 -11.39 14.85
C GLU A 127 9.35 -12.06 15.98
N ASN A 128 10.31 -12.91 15.65
CA ASN A 128 11.19 -13.55 16.62
C ASN A 128 12.04 -12.52 17.35
N LEU A 129 12.57 -11.52 16.65
CA LEU A 129 13.38 -10.46 17.23
C LEU A 129 12.59 -9.63 18.25
N LEU A 130 11.33 -9.26 17.94
CA LEU A 130 10.44 -8.55 18.86
C LEU A 130 10.14 -9.41 20.11
N ARG A 131 9.84 -10.69 19.90
CA ARG A 131 9.54 -11.64 20.96
C ARG A 131 10.74 -11.86 21.88
N ASP A 132 11.95 -12.04 21.33
CA ASP A 132 13.18 -12.26 22.08
C ASP A 132 13.57 -11.05 22.94
N ARG A 133 13.22 -9.85 22.47
CA ARG A 133 13.43 -8.59 23.21
C ARG A 133 12.28 -8.25 24.15
N ASN A 134 11.14 -8.93 24.04
CA ASN A 134 9.89 -8.61 24.73
C ASN A 134 9.47 -7.15 24.53
N GLU A 135 9.59 -6.69 23.27
CA GLU A 135 9.26 -5.34 22.83
C GLU A 135 8.17 -5.39 21.77
N ASN A 136 7.26 -4.41 21.77
CA ASN A 136 6.21 -4.29 20.75
C ASN A 136 6.73 -3.58 19.50
N ALA A 137 7.77 -2.77 19.62
CA ALA A 137 8.42 -2.09 18.50
C ALA A 137 9.94 -2.07 18.70
N LEU A 138 10.69 -2.28 17.62
CA LEU A 138 12.15 -2.35 17.65
C LEU A 138 12.77 -1.75 16.40
N GLU A 139 13.76 -0.87 16.58
CA GLU A 139 14.56 -0.31 15.50
C GLU A 139 15.38 -1.40 14.80
N ILE A 140 15.30 -1.45 13.47
CA ILE A 140 16.07 -2.35 12.62
C ILE A 140 17.23 -1.58 12.02
N ARG A 141 18.40 -1.66 12.65
CA ARG A 141 19.62 -0.95 12.21
C ARG A 141 20.32 -1.63 11.04
N ASP A 142 20.20 -2.94 10.96
CA ASP A 142 20.86 -3.76 9.96
C ASP A 142 19.87 -4.76 9.34
N SER A 143 19.36 -4.41 8.17
CA SER A 143 18.44 -5.25 7.39
C SER A 143 19.16 -6.37 6.62
N SER A 144 20.49 -6.29 6.46
CA SER A 144 21.27 -7.29 5.72
C SER A 144 21.26 -8.70 6.35
N ARG A 145 20.89 -8.77 7.63
CA ARG A 145 20.70 -10.04 8.36
C ARG A 145 19.47 -10.83 7.89
N PHE A 146 18.56 -10.19 7.18
CA PHE A 146 17.29 -10.76 6.76
C PHE A 146 17.25 -10.80 5.23
N PRO A 147 17.66 -11.93 4.60
CA PRO A 147 17.71 -12.02 3.16
C PRO A 147 16.33 -11.89 2.55
N ASP A 148 16.20 -11.01 1.57
CA ASP A 148 14.97 -10.82 0.81
C ASP A 148 14.82 -11.90 -0.26
N ARG A 149 14.00 -12.90 0.01
CA ARG A 149 13.55 -13.92 -0.94
C ARG A 149 12.14 -13.62 -1.46
N LEU A 150 11.46 -12.70 -0.81
CA LEU A 150 10.06 -12.40 -1.08
C LEU A 150 9.89 -11.49 -2.30
N SER A 151 10.71 -10.43 -2.45
CA SER A 151 10.62 -9.52 -3.61
C SER A 151 10.79 -10.24 -4.95
N PRO A 152 11.80 -11.11 -5.15
CA PRO A 152 11.93 -11.88 -6.38
C PRO A 152 10.70 -12.78 -6.65
N LYS A 153 10.14 -13.39 -5.60
CA LYS A 153 8.99 -14.28 -5.73
C LYS A 153 7.70 -13.52 -6.06
N LEU A 154 7.50 -12.35 -5.45
CA LEU A 154 6.40 -11.43 -5.78
C LEU A 154 6.53 -10.89 -7.21
N ALA A 155 7.75 -10.56 -7.66
CA ALA A 155 8.01 -10.11 -9.01
C ALA A 155 7.70 -11.22 -10.05
N GLU A 156 8.10 -12.45 -9.76
CA GLU A 156 7.73 -13.62 -10.57
C GLU A 156 6.21 -13.78 -10.64
N LEU A 157 5.54 -13.74 -9.50
CA LEU A 157 4.07 -13.83 -9.41
C LEU A 157 3.41 -12.71 -10.22
N HIS A 158 3.86 -11.48 -10.05
CA HIS A 158 3.37 -10.32 -10.82
C HIS A 158 3.51 -10.55 -12.33
N SER A 159 4.67 -10.99 -12.80
CA SER A 159 4.94 -11.24 -14.22
C SER A 159 4.02 -12.32 -14.79
N ARG A 160 3.83 -13.44 -14.06
CA ARG A 160 2.97 -14.55 -14.49
C ARG A 160 1.48 -14.15 -14.49
N LEU A 161 1.04 -13.38 -13.49
CA LEU A 161 -0.33 -12.87 -13.45
C LEU A 161 -0.59 -11.83 -14.54
N SER A 162 0.41 -11.00 -14.88
CA SER A 162 0.30 -10.04 -15.99
C SER A 162 0.12 -10.74 -17.32
N ALA A 163 0.91 -11.79 -17.60
CA ALA A 163 0.74 -12.61 -18.79
C ALA A 163 -0.64 -13.30 -18.85
N TYR A 164 -1.12 -13.84 -17.73
CA TYR A 164 -2.45 -14.42 -17.64
C TYR A 164 -3.56 -13.40 -17.89
N LEU A 165 -3.36 -12.16 -17.47
CA LEU A 165 -4.30 -11.06 -17.66
C LEU A 165 -4.43 -10.64 -19.15
N GLU A 166 -3.38 -10.76 -19.95
CA GLU A 166 -3.41 -10.40 -21.39
C GLU A 166 -4.42 -11.26 -22.17
N GLU A 167 -4.62 -12.50 -21.76
CA GLU A 167 -5.53 -13.46 -22.39
C GLU A 167 -6.98 -13.36 -21.89
N GLU A 168 -7.24 -12.56 -20.86
CA GLU A 168 -8.55 -12.47 -20.21
C GLU A 168 -9.44 -11.40 -20.86
N GLU A 169 -10.65 -11.77 -21.24
CA GLU A 169 -11.62 -10.89 -21.92
C GLU A 169 -12.61 -10.21 -20.95
N ASP A 170 -12.87 -10.81 -19.79
CA ASP A 170 -13.82 -10.25 -18.81
C ASP A 170 -13.28 -8.98 -18.15
N ALA A 171 -13.87 -7.84 -18.51
CA ALA A 171 -13.45 -6.53 -18.01
C ALA A 171 -13.55 -6.40 -16.48
N SER A 172 -14.51 -7.11 -15.83
CA SER A 172 -14.67 -7.08 -14.39
C SER A 172 -13.55 -7.84 -13.69
N PHE A 173 -13.26 -9.04 -14.18
CA PHE A 173 -12.17 -9.85 -13.66
C PHE A 173 -10.81 -9.18 -13.90
N ARG A 174 -10.59 -8.61 -15.10
CA ARG A 174 -9.39 -7.82 -15.40
C ARG A 174 -9.15 -6.73 -14.38
N ALA A 175 -10.16 -5.90 -14.11
CA ALA A 175 -10.05 -4.81 -13.15
C ALA A 175 -9.74 -5.28 -11.71
N GLU A 176 -10.35 -6.42 -11.29
CA GLU A 176 -10.05 -7.00 -9.99
C GLU A 176 -8.62 -7.55 -9.92
N LEU A 177 -8.14 -8.20 -10.98
CA LEU A 177 -6.78 -8.74 -11.03
C LEU A 177 -5.73 -7.64 -11.14
N GLU A 178 -5.97 -6.61 -11.96
CA GLU A 178 -5.11 -5.41 -12.07
C GLU A 178 -4.90 -4.73 -10.71
N ALA A 179 -5.97 -4.64 -9.90
CA ALA A 179 -5.87 -4.09 -8.55
C ALA A 179 -4.97 -4.94 -7.63
N GLN A 180 -4.96 -6.27 -7.78
CA GLN A 180 -4.04 -7.12 -7.01
C GLN A 180 -2.60 -7.02 -7.55
N LEU A 181 -2.41 -6.92 -8.85
CA LEU A 181 -1.10 -6.70 -9.47
C LEU A 181 -0.45 -5.40 -8.98
N THR A 182 -1.23 -4.32 -8.92
CA THR A 182 -0.76 -3.03 -8.37
C THR A 182 -0.28 -3.20 -6.94
N ARG A 183 -1.05 -3.87 -6.08
CA ARG A 183 -0.66 -4.14 -4.69
C ARG A 183 0.59 -5.01 -4.59
N CYS A 184 0.72 -6.06 -5.41
CA CYS A 184 1.94 -6.87 -5.43
C CYS A 184 3.16 -6.02 -5.77
N ARG A 185 3.05 -5.11 -6.73
CA ARG A 185 4.14 -4.19 -7.10
C ARG A 185 4.48 -3.22 -5.98
N GLU A 186 3.47 -2.68 -5.29
CA GLU A 186 3.66 -1.81 -4.12
C GLU A 186 4.44 -2.56 -3.02
N PHE A 187 4.10 -3.83 -2.76
CA PHE A 187 4.85 -4.65 -1.82
C PHE A 187 6.29 -4.92 -2.27
N VAL A 188 6.55 -5.21 -3.55
CA VAL A 188 7.91 -5.37 -4.06
C VAL A 188 8.73 -4.12 -3.81
N ASN A 189 8.23 -2.96 -4.23
CA ASN A 189 8.91 -1.68 -4.07
C ASN A 189 9.16 -1.38 -2.58
N GLY A 190 8.16 -1.56 -1.73
CA GLY A 190 8.30 -1.29 -0.31
C GLY A 190 9.28 -2.24 0.40
N ILE A 191 9.30 -3.54 0.06
CA ILE A 191 10.26 -4.49 0.61
C ILE A 191 11.68 -4.13 0.18
N GLU A 192 11.88 -3.78 -1.09
CA GLU A 192 13.18 -3.33 -1.59
C GLU A 192 13.64 -2.05 -0.89
N GLU A 193 12.73 -1.08 -0.71
CA GLU A 193 13.01 0.17 -0.01
C GLU A 193 13.39 -0.08 1.45
N PHE A 194 12.62 -0.92 2.16
CA PHE A 194 12.92 -1.30 3.54
C PHE A 194 14.26 -2.02 3.65
N THR A 195 14.50 -3.00 2.78
CA THR A 195 15.70 -3.84 2.82
C THR A 195 16.96 -3.05 2.47
N ARG A 196 16.88 -2.19 1.45
CA ARG A 196 17.99 -1.33 1.01
C ARG A 196 18.13 -0.04 1.82
N ARG A 197 17.13 0.29 2.65
CA ARG A 197 17.09 1.52 3.45
C ARG A 197 17.27 2.78 2.60
N THR A 198 16.49 2.88 1.53
CA THR A 198 16.67 3.95 0.53
C THR A 198 16.05 5.28 0.93
N LEU A 199 15.11 5.29 1.91
CA LEU A 199 14.55 6.52 2.43
C LEU A 199 15.61 7.27 3.25
N PRO A 200 16.04 8.47 2.84
CA PRO A 200 17.05 9.24 3.58
C PRO A 200 16.48 9.70 4.93
N ASP A 201 17.34 9.81 5.92
CA ASP A 201 16.99 10.31 7.25
C ASP A 201 15.71 9.70 7.84
N ALA A 202 15.62 8.36 7.77
CA ALA A 202 14.48 7.61 8.27
C ALA A 202 14.89 6.57 9.33
N VAL A 203 14.00 6.35 10.30
CA VAL A 203 14.09 5.23 11.23
C VAL A 203 13.33 4.05 10.66
N TYR A 204 14.02 2.92 10.53
CA TYR A 204 13.46 1.65 10.11
C TYR A 204 13.18 0.79 11.34
N TYR A 205 11.95 0.34 11.51
CA TYR A 205 11.57 -0.45 12.68
C TYR A 205 10.52 -1.52 12.33
N ALA A 206 10.50 -2.56 13.16
CA ALA A 206 9.44 -3.56 13.16
C ALA A 206 8.52 -3.30 14.34
N GLU A 207 7.22 -3.48 14.15
CA GLU A 207 6.21 -3.30 15.19
C GLU A 207 5.20 -4.43 15.17
N GLU A 208 4.82 -4.91 16.34
CA GLU A 208 3.72 -5.86 16.49
C GLU A 208 2.42 -5.10 16.78
N GLU A 209 1.49 -5.17 15.83
CA GLU A 209 0.16 -4.62 15.97
C GLU A 209 -0.89 -5.71 15.73
N ARG A 210 -1.82 -5.88 16.67
CA ARG A 210 -2.94 -6.86 16.58
C ARG A 210 -2.50 -8.29 16.27
N GLY A 211 -1.35 -8.71 16.84
CA GLY A 211 -0.79 -10.04 16.62
C GLY A 211 -0.13 -10.24 15.26
N SER A 212 0.21 -9.17 14.57
CA SER A 212 0.92 -9.21 13.31
C SER A 212 2.08 -8.24 13.28
N VAL A 213 3.18 -8.65 12.68
CA VAL A 213 4.34 -7.79 12.48
C VAL A 213 4.14 -6.92 11.25
N ASN A 214 4.39 -5.63 11.43
CA ASN A 214 4.48 -4.63 10.38
C ASN A 214 5.90 -4.06 10.34
N LEU A 215 6.37 -3.66 9.17
CA LEU A 215 7.66 -2.99 9.00
C LEU A 215 7.42 -1.57 8.52
N HIS A 216 8.15 -0.64 9.12
CA HIS A 216 7.99 0.78 8.89
C HIS A 216 9.32 1.44 8.57
N ALA A 217 9.28 2.49 7.73
CA ALA A 217 10.32 3.49 7.67
C ALA A 217 9.68 4.87 7.86
N ALA A 218 9.99 5.51 8.98
CA ALA A 218 9.45 6.83 9.32
C ALA A 218 10.52 7.90 9.10
N PRO A 219 10.23 8.96 8.32
CA PRO A 219 11.17 10.07 8.13
C PRO A 219 11.41 10.78 9.46
N LEU A 220 12.68 11.10 9.75
CA LEU A 220 13.07 11.81 10.96
C LEU A 220 12.77 13.31 10.88
N ASN A 221 12.88 13.89 9.69
CA ASN A 221 12.64 15.31 9.44
C ASN A 221 11.33 15.53 8.66
N VAL A 222 10.22 15.30 9.35
CA VAL A 222 8.89 15.53 8.77
C VAL A 222 8.66 16.99 8.39
N ALA A 223 9.27 17.93 9.13
CA ALA A 223 9.11 19.36 8.87
C ALA A 223 9.69 19.76 7.50
N GLU A 224 10.85 19.24 7.14
CA GLU A 224 11.47 19.47 5.83
C GLU A 224 10.63 18.87 4.71
N LEU A 225 10.21 17.63 4.89
CA LEU A 225 9.34 16.94 3.95
C LEU A 225 8.03 17.70 3.73
N LEU A 226 7.35 18.12 4.79
CA LEU A 226 6.15 18.95 4.70
C LEU A 226 6.42 20.31 4.08
N GLY A 227 7.59 20.89 4.36
CA GLY A 227 8.05 22.11 3.70
C GLY A 227 8.02 21.96 2.18
N GLU A 228 8.61 20.90 1.66
CA GLU A 228 8.69 20.66 0.22
C GLU A 228 7.35 20.31 -0.42
N ILE A 229 6.56 19.43 0.21
CA ILE A 229 5.38 18.87 -0.45
C ILE A 229 4.08 19.63 -0.18
N LEU A 230 4.03 20.43 0.89
CA LEU A 230 2.83 21.15 1.34
C LEU A 230 3.04 22.65 1.47
N PHE A 231 4.02 23.10 2.26
CA PHE A 231 4.13 24.53 2.62
C PHE A 231 4.78 25.39 1.54
N ASN A 232 5.60 24.83 0.65
CA ASN A 232 6.22 25.55 -0.48
C ASN A 232 5.37 25.52 -1.75
N ARG A 233 4.07 25.28 -1.64
CA ARG A 233 3.12 25.31 -2.77
C ARG A 233 2.56 26.71 -2.99
N ASP A 234 2.04 26.96 -4.20
CA ASP A 234 1.45 28.25 -4.60
C ASP A 234 0.06 28.52 -4.01
N PHE A 235 -0.33 27.84 -2.95
CA PHE A 235 -1.61 28.06 -2.26
C PHE A 235 -1.40 28.21 -0.73
N PRO A 236 -2.27 28.96 -0.05
CA PRO A 236 -2.16 29.16 1.38
C PRO A 236 -2.47 27.88 2.16
N VAL A 237 -1.70 27.63 3.20
CA VAL A 237 -1.93 26.60 4.23
C VAL A 237 -2.12 27.33 5.57
N ILE A 238 -3.25 27.06 6.23
CA ILE A 238 -3.70 27.75 7.43
C ILE A 238 -3.92 26.77 8.57
#